data_94b574042115fb71ec7c7ab4bbb87923
#
_entry.id   94b574042115fb71ec7c7ab4bbb87923
#
_cell.length_a   1.000
_cell.length_b   1.000
_cell.length_c   1.000
_cell.angle_alpha   90.00
_cell.angle_beta   90.00
_cell.angle_gamma   90.00
#
_symmetry.space_group_name_H-M   'P 1'
#
loop_
_entity.id
_entity.type
_entity.pdbx_description
1 polymer ?
#
loop_
_entity_poly.entity_id
_entity_poly.type
_entity_poly.pdbx_seq_one_letter_code
_entity_poly.pdbx_strand_id
1 'polypeptide(L)'
;DFRADQRAARSFFAILLEADDPRMTLRAMTEAGLLGAYIPEFGDIVARTQFNMYHRFTVDEHTLNALGLLRDIERGRLAGDHPLATRIIHDITHRRALHLAVLLHDTGKGQGDQCIEGAERALVACARLGLDEAETALVAWLIRSHLEMSDAAQRRDLSDPRTVLDFAGIVSNLERLRLLTVLTVVDIRAVGPGVWNGWKAQLIRDLYEATAAVLSGEGRAGEDEALARLHARADRARTLFRAEMERIDPAFGERWTGQLDDSYWLSFAESDRLRHAAFVRAAEARGADVACGVRIDRRRSAAEVLIFAPDRDGLFADIAGALALSGANVVGAQVATTAGGTAFDVFFVQEPGGKPYGWSDLAALDRLKARVETAAREGLGEEHLIPARRVARREAAFTVTPYVKIEGKAADGALVVEASGRDRPGLLHDLARAITQLGLSVQAARIDGYGERAVDVFYVTEQGRKITDPEREKALKDALLDVLGGAEATAPGADTRQRAEASVGR
;
A
#
# COMPACT_ATOMS: atom_id res chain seq x y z
N ASP A 1 8.90 -26.15 36.38
CA ASP A 1 9.26 -25.30 35.21
C ASP A 1 8.54 -23.96 35.35
N PHE A 2 9.29 -22.87 35.53
CA PHE A 2 8.71 -21.52 35.72
C PHE A 2 7.90 -21.04 34.51
N ARG A 3 8.10 -21.61 33.33
CA ARG A 3 7.36 -21.29 32.10
C ARG A 3 5.88 -21.70 32.18
N ALA A 4 5.55 -22.71 32.99
CA ALA A 4 4.19 -23.18 33.22
C ALA A 4 3.60 -22.69 34.55
N ASP A 5 4.35 -21.87 35.32
CA ASP A 5 3.86 -21.33 36.59
C ASP A 5 2.83 -20.23 36.35
N GLN A 6 1.60 -20.42 36.85
CA GLN A 6 0.52 -19.46 36.70
C GLN A 6 0.78 -18.08 37.37
N ARG A 7 1.66 -18.03 38.40
CA ARG A 7 2.06 -16.77 39.01
C ARG A 7 3.00 -16.02 38.08
N ALA A 8 3.93 -16.72 37.42
CA ALA A 8 4.80 -16.13 36.41
C ALA A 8 3.96 -15.59 35.23
N ALA A 9 2.94 -16.35 34.78
CA ALA A 9 2.03 -15.91 33.73
C ALA A 9 1.26 -14.65 34.12
N ARG A 10 0.71 -14.60 35.36
CA ARG A 10 0.02 -13.38 35.85
C ARG A 10 0.97 -12.16 35.92
N SER A 11 2.19 -12.35 36.41
CA SER A 11 3.18 -11.27 36.46
C SER A 11 3.57 -10.78 35.08
N PHE A 12 3.76 -11.71 34.12
CA PHE A 12 4.06 -11.39 32.73
C PHE A 12 2.90 -10.59 32.08
N PHE A 13 1.66 -11.04 32.25
CA PHE A 13 0.50 -10.30 31.73
C PHE A 13 0.30 -8.94 32.42
N ALA A 14 0.60 -8.81 33.69
CA ALA A 14 0.59 -7.51 34.36
C ALA A 14 1.62 -6.55 33.73
N ILE A 15 2.84 -7.02 33.43
CA ILE A 15 3.83 -6.22 32.71
C ILE A 15 3.33 -5.85 31.31
N LEU A 16 2.82 -6.82 30.56
CA LEU A 16 2.41 -6.64 29.17
C LEU A 16 1.19 -5.70 29.04
N LEU A 17 0.21 -5.83 29.95
CA LEU A 17 -1.10 -5.18 29.81
C LEU A 17 -1.29 -3.97 30.72
N GLU A 18 -0.59 -3.88 31.85
CA GLU A 18 -0.86 -2.86 32.89
C GLU A 18 0.28 -1.85 33.04
N ALA A 19 1.53 -2.23 32.70
CA ALA A 19 2.66 -1.30 32.79
C ALA A 19 2.42 -0.05 31.94
N ASP A 20 2.90 1.09 32.42
CA ASP A 20 2.79 2.34 31.66
C ASP A 20 3.62 2.35 30.38
N ASP A 21 4.81 1.76 30.43
CA ASP A 21 5.64 1.44 29.26
C ASP A 21 6.17 0.00 29.38
N PRO A 22 5.48 -1.00 28.79
CA PRO A 22 5.93 -2.39 28.84
C PRO A 22 7.27 -2.60 28.14
N ARG A 23 7.62 -1.77 27.15
CA ARG A 23 8.86 -1.80 26.38
C ARG A 23 10.09 -1.75 27.29
N MET A 24 10.10 -0.84 28.26
CA MET A 24 11.26 -0.70 29.16
C MET A 24 11.49 -1.95 30.00
N THR A 25 10.43 -2.51 30.59
CA THR A 25 10.53 -3.72 31.41
C THR A 25 10.91 -4.94 30.59
N LEU A 26 10.28 -5.13 29.43
CA LEU A 26 10.57 -6.27 28.55
C LEU A 26 11.97 -6.19 27.95
N ARG A 27 12.49 -5.00 27.65
CA ARG A 27 13.88 -4.80 27.23
C ARG A 27 14.86 -5.23 28.33
N ALA A 28 14.65 -4.79 29.55
CA ALA A 28 15.49 -5.20 30.69
C ALA A 28 15.43 -6.72 30.91
N MET A 29 14.25 -7.35 30.73
CA MET A 29 14.11 -8.81 30.77
C MET A 29 14.86 -9.48 29.60
N THR A 30 14.87 -8.89 28.41
CA THR A 30 15.61 -9.41 27.25
C THR A 30 17.12 -9.36 27.50
N GLU A 31 17.64 -8.21 27.97
CA GLU A 31 19.04 -8.01 28.30
C GLU A 31 19.52 -8.97 29.42
N ALA A 32 18.66 -9.27 30.37
CA ALA A 32 18.91 -10.27 31.42
C ALA A 32 18.75 -11.73 30.95
N GLY A 33 18.39 -11.98 29.69
CA GLY A 33 18.08 -13.32 29.15
C GLY A 33 16.78 -13.93 29.70
N LEU A 34 16.03 -13.21 30.54
CA LEU A 34 14.83 -13.71 31.19
C LEU A 34 13.65 -13.87 30.23
N LEU A 35 13.41 -12.88 29.34
CA LEU A 35 12.28 -12.94 28.42
C LEU A 35 12.39 -14.11 27.45
N GLY A 36 13.57 -14.33 26.83
CA GLY A 36 13.82 -15.47 25.97
C GLY A 36 13.80 -16.82 26.72
N ALA A 37 14.23 -16.85 27.98
CA ALA A 37 14.09 -18.04 28.81
C ALA A 37 12.62 -18.35 29.14
N TYR A 38 11.77 -17.34 29.33
CA TYR A 38 10.35 -17.48 29.63
C TYR A 38 9.51 -17.77 28.36
N ILE A 39 9.78 -17.07 27.27
CA ILE A 39 9.16 -17.23 25.96
C ILE A 39 10.25 -17.61 24.95
N PRO A 40 10.58 -18.91 24.78
CA PRO A 40 11.64 -19.36 23.88
C PRO A 40 11.44 -18.90 22.45
N GLU A 41 10.20 -18.80 22.00
CA GLU A 41 9.82 -18.33 20.67
C GLU A 41 10.32 -16.88 20.43
N PHE A 42 10.24 -16.02 21.43
CA PHE A 42 10.84 -14.68 21.40
C PHE A 42 12.38 -14.75 21.53
N GLY A 43 12.89 -15.70 22.34
CA GLY A 43 14.33 -15.91 22.50
C GLY A 43 15.06 -16.15 21.18
N ASP A 44 14.43 -16.85 20.25
CA ASP A 44 15.01 -17.19 18.94
C ASP A 44 15.17 -15.99 18.00
N ILE A 45 14.50 -14.88 18.27
CA ILE A 45 14.61 -13.64 17.46
C ILE A 45 15.48 -12.57 18.10
N VAL A 46 16.01 -12.80 19.30
CA VAL A 46 16.89 -11.85 20.01
C VAL A 46 18.15 -11.61 19.18
N ALA A 47 18.51 -10.34 19.00
CA ALA A 47 19.65 -9.88 18.21
C ALA A 47 19.64 -10.33 16.72
N ARG A 48 18.52 -10.86 16.22
CA ARG A 48 18.38 -11.21 14.81
C ARG A 48 18.28 -9.96 13.96
N THR A 49 19.18 -9.83 13.00
CA THR A 49 19.19 -8.71 12.05
C THR A 49 18.48 -9.10 10.74
N GLN A 50 17.70 -8.18 10.20
CA GLN A 50 17.23 -8.23 8.81
C GLN A 50 18.12 -7.35 7.94
N PHE A 51 18.81 -7.96 6.97
CA PHE A 51 19.65 -7.23 6.02
C PHE A 51 18.79 -6.59 4.92
N ASN A 52 18.10 -5.48 5.25
CA ASN A 52 17.51 -4.60 4.27
C ASN A 52 17.64 -3.15 4.76
N MET A 53 17.48 -2.17 3.85
CA MET A 53 17.72 -0.75 4.17
C MET A 53 16.68 -0.11 5.09
N TYR A 54 15.54 -0.77 5.33
CA TYR A 54 14.44 -0.23 6.15
C TYR A 54 14.54 -0.59 7.63
N HIS A 55 15.00 -1.78 7.95
CA HIS A 55 15.05 -2.22 9.34
C HIS A 55 16.26 -1.60 10.03
N ARG A 56 16.01 -0.57 10.85
CA ARG A 56 17.03 0.05 11.71
C ARG A 56 17.28 -0.74 12.99
N PHE A 57 16.37 -1.65 13.30
CA PHE A 57 16.34 -2.40 14.56
C PHE A 57 16.49 -3.90 14.27
N THR A 58 16.99 -4.63 15.24
CA THR A 58 16.86 -6.08 15.29
C THR A 58 15.39 -6.48 15.46
N VAL A 59 15.04 -7.73 15.17
CA VAL A 59 13.65 -8.20 15.20
C VAL A 59 13.05 -8.07 16.60
N ASP A 60 13.81 -8.37 17.63
CA ASP A 60 13.42 -8.19 19.04
C ASP A 60 13.17 -6.71 19.39
N GLU A 61 14.06 -5.80 19.02
CA GLU A 61 13.88 -4.35 19.26
C GLU A 61 12.71 -3.78 18.48
N HIS A 62 12.49 -4.22 17.24
CA HIS A 62 11.28 -3.88 16.47
C HIS A 62 10.02 -4.29 17.23
N THR A 63 9.96 -5.53 17.68
CA THR A 63 8.82 -6.09 18.43
C THR A 63 8.55 -5.33 19.74
N LEU A 64 9.61 -5.03 20.51
CA LEU A 64 9.48 -4.24 21.76
C LEU A 64 9.01 -2.80 21.46
N ASN A 65 9.47 -2.18 20.39
CA ASN A 65 9.01 -0.87 19.96
C ASN A 65 7.53 -0.90 19.53
N ALA A 66 7.09 -1.95 18.84
CA ALA A 66 5.68 -2.14 18.46
C ALA A 66 4.76 -2.22 19.71
N LEU A 67 5.18 -2.94 20.75
CA LEU A 67 4.46 -3.00 22.04
C LEU A 67 4.37 -1.63 22.72
N GLY A 68 5.46 -0.85 22.69
CA GLY A 68 5.44 0.51 23.23
C GLY A 68 4.49 1.43 22.47
N LEU A 69 4.47 1.34 21.14
CA LEU A 69 3.55 2.10 20.29
C LEU A 69 2.09 1.67 20.52
N LEU A 70 1.82 0.38 20.69
CA LEU A 70 0.50 -0.13 21.05
C LEU A 70 0.01 0.52 22.35
N ARG A 71 0.87 0.58 23.36
CA ARG A 71 0.57 1.21 24.65
C ARG A 71 0.31 2.70 24.52
N ASP A 72 1.09 3.40 23.69
CA ASP A 72 0.91 4.83 23.43
C ASP A 72 -0.42 5.12 22.70
N ILE A 73 -0.85 4.23 21.79
CA ILE A 73 -2.17 4.29 21.14
C ILE A 73 -3.28 4.07 22.16
N GLU A 74 -3.20 3.05 23.02
CA GLU A 74 -4.17 2.78 24.09
C GLU A 74 -4.36 3.96 25.04
N ARG A 75 -3.26 4.66 25.32
CA ARG A 75 -3.27 5.85 26.20
C ARG A 75 -3.67 7.14 25.49
N GLY A 76 -3.99 7.09 24.20
CA GLY A 76 -4.31 8.26 23.39
C GLY A 76 -3.14 9.21 23.12
N ARG A 77 -1.90 8.84 23.49
CA ARG A 77 -0.70 9.67 23.29
C ARG A 77 -0.39 9.92 21.81
N LEU A 78 -0.86 9.04 20.93
CA LEU A 78 -0.68 9.10 19.48
C LEU A 78 -1.96 9.44 18.71
N ALA A 79 -2.97 10.02 19.36
CA ALA A 79 -4.25 10.37 18.72
C ALA A 79 -4.10 11.30 17.50
N GLY A 80 -3.11 12.19 17.51
CA GLY A 80 -2.80 13.07 16.37
C GLY A 80 -2.20 12.34 15.18
N ASP A 81 -1.30 11.37 15.43
CA ASP A 81 -0.59 10.62 14.40
C ASP A 81 -1.38 9.41 13.90
N HIS A 82 -2.13 8.75 14.81
CA HIS A 82 -2.87 7.52 14.55
C HIS A 82 -4.35 7.61 15.00
N PRO A 83 -5.14 8.56 14.44
CA PRO A 83 -6.50 8.82 14.92
C PRO A 83 -7.44 7.62 14.76
N LEU A 84 -7.31 6.84 13.68
CA LEU A 84 -8.10 5.63 13.48
C LEU A 84 -7.79 4.59 14.55
N ALA A 85 -6.52 4.19 14.70
CA ALA A 85 -6.11 3.18 15.66
C ALA A 85 -6.48 3.59 17.11
N THR A 86 -6.28 4.85 17.48
CA THR A 86 -6.64 5.39 18.80
C THR A 86 -8.15 5.34 19.06
N ARG A 87 -8.97 5.55 18.03
CA ARG A 87 -10.42 5.45 18.14
C ARG A 87 -10.89 4.00 18.34
N ILE A 88 -10.41 3.09 17.46
CA ILE A 88 -10.92 1.71 17.43
C ILE A 88 -10.36 0.80 18.51
N ILE A 89 -9.22 1.15 19.13
CA ILE A 89 -8.59 0.34 20.17
C ILE A 89 -9.50 0.12 21.38
N HIS A 90 -10.35 1.09 21.69
CA HIS A 90 -11.29 1.03 22.82
C HIS A 90 -12.52 0.14 22.56
N ASP A 91 -12.76 -0.21 21.29
CA ASP A 91 -13.80 -1.14 20.89
C ASP A 91 -13.30 -2.60 20.81
N ILE A 92 -12.01 -2.83 21.05
CA ILE A 92 -11.39 -4.17 21.05
C ILE A 92 -11.68 -4.89 22.36
N THR A 93 -12.26 -6.09 22.25
CA THR A 93 -12.58 -6.94 23.41
C THR A 93 -11.44 -7.90 23.77
N HIS A 94 -10.68 -8.37 22.79
CA HIS A 94 -9.59 -9.35 22.98
C HIS A 94 -8.22 -8.65 23.10
N ARG A 95 -8.11 -7.74 24.06
CA ARG A 95 -6.91 -6.94 24.28
C ARG A 95 -5.66 -7.80 24.54
N ARG A 96 -5.79 -8.88 25.33
CA ARG A 96 -4.71 -9.80 25.65
C ARG A 96 -4.17 -10.49 24.39
N ALA A 97 -5.06 -10.92 23.51
CA ALA A 97 -4.68 -11.53 22.23
C ALA A 97 -3.91 -10.56 21.33
N LEU A 98 -4.31 -9.28 21.27
CA LEU A 98 -3.60 -8.25 20.49
C LEU A 98 -2.16 -8.07 20.97
N HIS A 99 -1.94 -7.91 22.29
CA HIS A 99 -0.59 -7.71 22.83
C HIS A 99 0.31 -8.92 22.59
N LEU A 100 -0.23 -10.14 22.73
CA LEU A 100 0.53 -11.37 22.43
C LEU A 100 0.81 -11.50 20.93
N ALA A 101 -0.14 -11.15 20.08
CA ALA A 101 0.09 -11.15 18.64
C ALA A 101 1.22 -10.15 18.28
N VAL A 102 1.21 -8.93 18.84
CA VAL A 102 2.31 -7.96 18.64
C VAL A 102 3.65 -8.52 19.14
N LEU A 103 3.68 -9.21 20.30
CA LEU A 103 4.92 -9.79 20.83
C LEU A 103 5.46 -10.94 19.96
N LEU A 104 4.58 -11.71 19.31
CA LEU A 104 4.95 -12.98 18.65
C LEU A 104 4.91 -12.92 17.11
N HIS A 105 4.41 -11.82 16.49
CA HIS A 105 4.15 -11.77 15.03
C HIS A 105 5.35 -12.12 14.17
N ASP A 106 6.55 -11.76 14.60
CA ASP A 106 7.79 -11.92 13.87
C ASP A 106 8.64 -13.13 14.31
N THR A 107 8.13 -13.98 15.19
CA THR A 107 8.87 -15.14 15.72
C THR A 107 9.13 -16.23 14.67
N GLY A 108 8.42 -16.22 13.55
CA GLY A 108 8.63 -17.13 12.42
C GLY A 108 9.73 -16.67 11.44
N LYS A 109 10.28 -15.47 11.59
CA LYS A 109 11.27 -14.93 10.65
C LYS A 109 12.51 -15.83 10.53
N GLY A 110 12.90 -16.10 9.27
CA GLY A 110 14.06 -16.93 8.94
C GLY A 110 13.84 -18.43 9.06
N GLN A 111 12.59 -18.88 9.16
CA GLN A 111 12.20 -20.30 9.22
C GLN A 111 11.04 -20.53 8.23
N GLY A 112 11.34 -20.58 6.92
CA GLY A 112 10.28 -20.78 5.90
C GLY A 112 9.34 -19.58 5.76
N ASP A 113 8.01 -19.84 5.64
CA ASP A 113 6.98 -18.79 5.63
C ASP A 113 6.80 -18.23 7.05
N GLN A 114 7.22 -16.96 7.22
CA GLN A 114 7.23 -16.32 8.54
C GLN A 114 5.83 -16.24 9.19
N CYS A 115 4.76 -16.13 8.41
CA CYS A 115 3.40 -16.02 8.91
C CYS A 115 2.88 -17.38 9.40
N ILE A 116 3.17 -18.45 8.67
CA ILE A 116 2.78 -19.81 9.03
C ILE A 116 3.59 -20.28 10.24
N GLU A 117 4.91 -20.21 10.17
CA GLU A 117 5.81 -20.61 11.25
C GLU A 117 5.56 -19.83 12.55
N GLY A 118 5.34 -18.50 12.43
CA GLY A 118 5.01 -17.65 13.57
C GLY A 118 3.69 -18.06 14.24
N ALA A 119 2.67 -18.38 13.44
CA ALA A 119 1.37 -18.83 13.97
C ALA A 119 1.47 -20.17 14.69
N GLU A 120 2.23 -21.15 14.16
CA GLU A 120 2.42 -22.44 14.79
C GLU A 120 3.17 -22.30 16.13
N ARG A 121 4.20 -21.47 16.19
CA ARG A 121 4.94 -21.15 17.42
C ARG A 121 4.04 -20.47 18.45
N ALA A 122 3.16 -19.57 18.01
CA ALA A 122 2.20 -18.90 18.88
C ALA A 122 1.20 -19.86 19.52
N LEU A 123 0.74 -20.89 18.81
CA LEU A 123 -0.13 -21.92 19.39
C LEU A 123 0.51 -22.56 20.63
N VAL A 124 1.80 -22.90 20.54
CA VAL A 124 2.55 -23.49 21.65
C VAL A 124 2.74 -22.49 22.79
N ALA A 125 3.16 -21.26 22.49
CA ALA A 125 3.39 -20.22 23.48
C ALA A 125 2.11 -19.84 24.24
N CYS A 126 0.99 -19.64 23.54
CA CYS A 126 -0.30 -19.24 24.13
C CYS A 126 -0.87 -20.32 25.05
N ALA A 127 -0.81 -21.61 24.63
CA ALA A 127 -1.24 -22.72 25.46
C ALA A 127 -0.44 -22.80 26.76
N ARG A 128 0.90 -22.61 26.67
CA ARG A 128 1.80 -22.60 27.84
C ARG A 128 1.53 -21.41 28.76
N LEU A 129 1.16 -20.26 28.22
CA LEU A 129 0.78 -19.05 28.97
C LEU A 129 -0.63 -19.11 29.57
N GLY A 130 -1.38 -20.19 29.30
CA GLY A 130 -2.71 -20.45 29.89
C GLY A 130 -3.85 -19.68 29.22
N LEU A 131 -3.72 -19.37 27.91
CA LEU A 131 -4.85 -18.90 27.10
C LEU A 131 -5.81 -20.07 26.84
N ASP A 132 -7.09 -19.74 26.71
CA ASP A 132 -8.05 -20.72 26.21
C ASP A 132 -7.88 -20.97 24.70
N GLU A 133 -8.61 -21.96 24.20
CA GLU A 133 -8.51 -22.38 22.79
C GLU A 133 -8.92 -21.27 21.82
N ALA A 134 -9.97 -20.51 22.16
CA ALA A 134 -10.50 -19.44 21.31
C ALA A 134 -9.52 -18.27 21.21
N GLU A 135 -8.95 -17.83 22.33
CA GLU A 135 -7.91 -16.79 22.35
C GLU A 135 -6.63 -17.24 21.66
N THR A 136 -6.20 -18.50 21.91
CA THR A 136 -5.03 -19.08 21.24
C THR A 136 -5.20 -19.10 19.72
N ALA A 137 -6.35 -19.54 19.24
CA ALA A 137 -6.69 -19.51 17.82
C ALA A 137 -6.71 -18.08 17.24
N LEU A 138 -7.20 -17.11 18.01
CA LEU A 138 -7.24 -15.71 17.59
C LEU A 138 -5.83 -15.12 17.47
N VAL A 139 -4.93 -15.37 18.41
CA VAL A 139 -3.52 -14.95 18.34
C VAL A 139 -2.83 -15.56 17.12
N ALA A 140 -2.98 -16.86 16.92
CA ALA A 140 -2.40 -17.56 15.76
C ALA A 140 -2.94 -17.00 14.43
N TRP A 141 -4.26 -16.71 14.36
CA TRP A 141 -4.86 -16.07 13.19
C TRP A 141 -4.28 -14.67 12.94
N LEU A 142 -4.15 -13.84 13.97
CA LEU A 142 -3.55 -12.49 13.85
C LEU A 142 -2.13 -12.54 13.29
N ILE A 143 -1.32 -13.48 13.79
CA ILE A 143 0.05 -13.65 13.33
C ILE A 143 0.09 -14.15 11.88
N ARG A 144 -0.75 -15.12 11.54
CA ARG A 144 -0.85 -15.64 10.17
C ARG A 144 -1.26 -14.56 9.18
N SER A 145 -2.12 -13.63 9.60
CA SER A 145 -2.72 -12.61 8.73
C SER A 145 -2.09 -11.23 8.88
N HIS A 146 -0.97 -11.05 9.64
CA HIS A 146 -0.50 -9.71 10.00
C HIS A 146 -0.05 -8.87 8.80
N LEU A 147 0.34 -9.47 7.69
CA LEU A 147 0.71 -8.77 6.45
C LEU A 147 -0.48 -8.49 5.52
N GLU A 148 -1.61 -9.18 5.67
CA GLU A 148 -2.74 -9.11 4.74
C GLU A 148 -3.30 -7.70 4.56
N MET A 149 -3.43 -6.94 5.66
CA MET A 149 -3.95 -5.57 5.58
C MET A 149 -2.96 -4.62 4.89
N SER A 150 -1.67 -4.77 5.17
CA SER A 150 -0.62 -3.98 4.53
C SER A 150 -0.56 -4.27 3.03
N ASP A 151 -0.59 -5.55 2.65
CA ASP A 151 -0.55 -5.98 1.26
C ASP A 151 -1.81 -5.54 0.49
N ALA A 152 -3.00 -5.74 1.05
CA ALA A 152 -4.25 -5.28 0.43
C ALA A 152 -4.27 -3.75 0.26
N ALA A 153 -3.89 -2.99 1.30
CA ALA A 153 -3.93 -1.53 1.25
C ALA A 153 -2.92 -0.92 0.26
N GLN A 154 -1.71 -1.48 0.17
CA GLN A 154 -0.62 -0.88 -0.60
C GLN A 154 -0.52 -1.43 -2.02
N ARG A 155 -0.97 -2.67 -2.28
CA ARG A 155 -0.81 -3.36 -3.56
C ARG A 155 -2.10 -3.60 -4.32
N ARG A 156 -3.26 -3.23 -3.75
CA ARG A 156 -4.55 -3.42 -4.41
C ARG A 156 -5.29 -2.11 -4.62
N ASP A 157 -6.11 -2.08 -5.67
CA ASP A 157 -7.02 -0.96 -5.86
C ASP A 157 -8.22 -1.09 -4.91
N LEU A 158 -8.31 -0.17 -3.96
CA LEU A 158 -9.39 -0.14 -2.96
C LEU A 158 -10.72 0.34 -3.55
N SER A 159 -10.73 0.83 -4.77
CA SER A 159 -11.96 1.16 -5.51
C SER A 159 -12.56 -0.06 -6.23
N ASP A 160 -11.78 -1.12 -6.40
CA ASP A 160 -12.29 -2.39 -6.91
C ASP A 160 -13.04 -3.12 -5.80
N PRO A 161 -14.36 -3.37 -5.97
CA PRO A 161 -15.16 -4.12 -5.00
C PRO A 161 -14.55 -5.46 -4.62
N ARG A 162 -13.91 -6.15 -5.55
CA ARG A 162 -13.29 -7.46 -5.31
C ARG A 162 -12.22 -7.40 -4.24
N THR A 163 -11.36 -6.37 -4.25
CA THR A 163 -10.33 -6.15 -3.22
C THR A 163 -10.93 -6.08 -1.82
N VAL A 164 -12.01 -5.31 -1.66
CA VAL A 164 -12.68 -5.12 -0.36
C VAL A 164 -13.37 -6.40 0.10
N LEU A 165 -14.02 -7.12 -0.83
CA LEU A 165 -14.73 -8.38 -0.54
C LEU A 165 -13.76 -9.49 -0.12
N ASP A 166 -12.66 -9.66 -0.84
CA ASP A 166 -11.63 -10.66 -0.52
C ASP A 166 -11.04 -10.39 0.86
N PHE A 167 -10.71 -9.12 1.15
CA PHE A 167 -10.19 -8.74 2.46
C PHE A 167 -11.25 -8.89 3.58
N ALA A 168 -12.51 -8.56 3.32
CA ALA A 168 -13.62 -8.81 4.26
C ALA A 168 -13.78 -10.31 4.55
N GLY A 169 -13.57 -11.17 3.55
CA GLY A 169 -13.55 -12.63 3.71
C GLY A 169 -12.43 -13.10 4.65
N ILE A 170 -11.23 -12.52 4.55
CA ILE A 170 -10.08 -12.83 5.41
C ILE A 170 -10.39 -12.46 6.86
N VAL A 171 -10.82 -11.22 7.13
CA VAL A 171 -11.05 -10.75 8.51
C VAL A 171 -12.36 -11.28 9.11
N SER A 172 -13.37 -11.53 8.30
CA SER A 172 -14.65 -12.18 8.63
C SER A 172 -15.57 -11.42 9.59
N ASN A 173 -15.09 -10.54 10.46
CA ASN A 173 -15.89 -9.75 11.41
C ASN A 173 -15.16 -8.46 11.87
N LEU A 174 -15.92 -7.54 12.49
CA LEU A 174 -15.40 -6.23 12.92
C LEU A 174 -14.32 -6.32 14.00
N GLU A 175 -14.40 -7.30 14.90
CA GLU A 175 -13.39 -7.47 15.95
C GLU A 175 -12.02 -7.83 15.34
N ARG A 176 -11.99 -8.81 14.44
CA ARG A 176 -10.75 -9.18 13.72
C ARG A 176 -10.22 -8.03 12.86
N LEU A 177 -11.12 -7.27 12.22
CA LEU A 177 -10.74 -6.09 11.45
C LEU A 177 -10.05 -5.05 12.34
N ARG A 178 -10.60 -4.74 13.52
CA ARG A 178 -10.01 -3.80 14.47
C ARG A 178 -8.64 -4.28 14.97
N LEU A 179 -8.58 -5.53 15.40
CA LEU A 179 -7.34 -6.16 15.89
C LEU A 179 -6.22 -6.11 14.84
N LEU A 180 -6.53 -6.53 13.61
CA LEU A 180 -5.57 -6.54 12.52
C LEU A 180 -5.12 -5.12 12.13
N THR A 181 -6.06 -4.15 12.12
CA THR A 181 -5.74 -2.75 11.83
C THR A 181 -4.74 -2.18 12.83
N VAL A 182 -4.97 -2.40 14.12
CA VAL A 182 -4.06 -1.88 15.16
C VAL A 182 -2.70 -2.58 15.08
N LEU A 183 -2.68 -3.91 14.89
CA LEU A 183 -1.44 -4.67 14.70
C LEU A 183 -0.64 -4.12 13.51
N THR A 184 -1.27 -3.94 12.35
CA THR A 184 -0.63 -3.40 11.13
C THR A 184 -0.05 -1.99 11.35
N VAL A 185 -0.79 -1.12 12.06
CA VAL A 185 -0.32 0.25 12.35
C VAL A 185 0.94 0.23 13.21
N VAL A 186 0.96 -0.56 14.30
CA VAL A 186 2.11 -0.59 15.21
C VAL A 186 3.30 -1.29 14.57
N ASP A 187 3.08 -2.32 13.77
CA ASP A 187 4.11 -3.05 13.04
C ASP A 187 4.83 -2.11 12.04
N ILE A 188 4.12 -1.50 11.10
CA ILE A 188 4.71 -0.58 10.12
C ILE A 188 5.43 0.59 10.81
N ARG A 189 4.83 1.15 11.86
CA ARG A 189 5.40 2.29 12.59
C ARG A 189 6.68 1.91 13.33
N ALA A 190 6.79 0.69 13.83
CA ALA A 190 7.94 0.19 14.59
C ALA A 190 9.17 -0.11 13.72
N VAL A 191 9.02 -0.25 12.40
CA VAL A 191 10.14 -0.50 11.46
C VAL A 191 11.19 0.64 11.54
N GLY A 192 10.74 1.88 11.65
CA GLY A 192 11.63 3.03 11.79
C GLY A 192 11.04 4.36 11.35
N PRO A 193 11.76 5.46 11.59
CA PRO A 193 11.34 6.79 11.15
C PRO A 193 11.17 6.86 9.63
N GLY A 194 10.05 7.42 9.18
CA GLY A 194 9.77 7.65 7.75
C GLY A 194 9.11 6.47 7.02
N VAL A 195 9.06 5.28 7.62
CA VAL A 195 8.36 4.12 7.02
C VAL A 195 6.85 4.31 7.08
N TRP A 196 6.34 4.78 8.20
CA TRP A 196 4.96 5.25 8.32
C TRP A 196 4.85 6.70 7.85
N ASN A 197 3.94 6.98 6.95
CA ASN A 197 3.64 8.32 6.45
C ASN A 197 2.13 8.52 6.23
N GLY A 198 1.71 9.72 5.89
CA GLY A 198 0.29 10.05 5.69
C GLY A 198 -0.34 9.28 4.53
N TRP A 199 0.43 8.88 3.51
CA TRP A 199 -0.05 8.05 2.40
C TRP A 199 -0.47 6.66 2.88
N LYS A 200 0.41 5.94 3.56
CA LYS A 200 0.10 4.62 4.14
C LYS A 200 -1.03 4.71 5.16
N ALA A 201 -1.02 5.74 6.00
CA ALA A 201 -2.11 5.99 6.95
C ALA A 201 -3.47 6.15 6.25
N GLN A 202 -3.51 6.81 5.10
CA GLN A 202 -4.74 6.98 4.33
C GLN A 202 -5.21 5.66 3.71
N LEU A 203 -4.31 4.90 3.09
CA LEU A 203 -4.65 3.59 2.49
C LEU A 203 -5.21 2.61 3.52
N ILE A 204 -4.58 2.50 4.70
CA ILE A 204 -5.08 1.65 5.80
C ILE A 204 -6.46 2.13 6.27
N ARG A 205 -6.68 3.44 6.35
CA ARG A 205 -8.00 4.01 6.73
C ARG A 205 -9.06 3.69 5.69
N ASP A 206 -8.76 3.88 4.42
CA ASP A 206 -9.70 3.64 3.32
C ASP A 206 -10.11 2.17 3.26
N LEU A 207 -9.15 1.24 3.41
CA LEU A 207 -9.42 -0.19 3.48
C LEU A 207 -10.26 -0.55 4.71
N TYR A 208 -9.92 -0.01 5.90
CA TYR A 208 -10.70 -0.24 7.11
C TYR A 208 -12.15 0.22 6.94
N GLU A 209 -12.37 1.44 6.46
CA GLU A 209 -13.71 2.02 6.33
C GLU A 209 -14.56 1.28 5.28
N ALA A 210 -13.95 0.89 4.15
CA ALA A 210 -14.62 0.12 3.12
C ALA A 210 -15.02 -1.27 3.63
N THR A 211 -14.09 -1.96 4.31
CA THR A 211 -14.33 -3.30 4.87
C THR A 211 -15.33 -3.27 6.02
N ALA A 212 -15.24 -2.27 6.92
CA ALA A 212 -16.19 -2.10 8.01
C ALA A 212 -17.62 -1.90 7.49
N ALA A 213 -17.80 -1.15 6.41
CA ALA A 213 -19.11 -0.96 5.78
C ALA A 213 -19.71 -2.28 5.24
N VAL A 214 -18.87 -3.16 4.72
CA VAL A 214 -19.28 -4.51 4.27
C VAL A 214 -19.66 -5.39 5.47
N LEU A 215 -18.90 -5.34 6.57
CA LEU A 215 -19.08 -6.19 7.74
C LEU A 215 -20.16 -5.72 8.72
N SER A 216 -20.67 -4.47 8.61
CA SER A 216 -21.60 -3.86 9.59
C SER A 216 -23.04 -4.33 9.46
N GLY A 217 -23.40 -5.25 8.54
CA GLY A 217 -24.75 -5.77 8.38
C GLY A 217 -25.06 -6.90 9.37
N GLU A 218 -26.36 -7.13 9.65
CA GLU A 218 -26.80 -8.27 10.42
C GLU A 218 -26.54 -9.58 9.67
N GLY A 219 -25.69 -10.43 10.23
CA GLY A 219 -25.32 -11.72 9.64
C GLY A 219 -24.09 -11.65 8.74
N ARG A 220 -23.60 -12.84 8.32
CA ARG A 220 -22.52 -12.97 7.33
C ARG A 220 -23.13 -12.69 5.96
N ALA A 221 -22.94 -11.48 5.43
CA ALA A 221 -23.40 -11.12 4.10
C ALA A 221 -22.81 -12.08 3.05
N GLY A 222 -23.65 -12.59 2.15
CA GLY A 222 -23.17 -13.24 0.94
C GLY A 222 -22.41 -12.25 0.04
N GLU A 223 -21.66 -12.77 -0.92
CA GLU A 223 -20.86 -11.93 -1.85
C GLU A 223 -21.75 -10.91 -2.58
N ASP A 224 -22.94 -11.33 -3.04
CA ASP A 224 -23.90 -10.45 -3.73
C ASP A 224 -24.40 -9.31 -2.83
N GLU A 225 -24.69 -9.60 -1.55
CA GLU A 225 -25.16 -8.59 -0.59
C GLU A 225 -24.05 -7.58 -0.26
N ALA A 226 -22.82 -8.06 -0.10
CA ALA A 226 -21.66 -7.23 0.16
C ALA A 226 -21.34 -6.33 -1.05
N LEU A 227 -21.43 -6.85 -2.27
CA LEU A 227 -21.32 -6.10 -3.51
C LEU A 227 -22.41 -5.02 -3.61
N ALA A 228 -23.66 -5.37 -3.30
CA ALA A 228 -24.77 -4.42 -3.29
C ALA A 228 -24.55 -3.27 -2.30
N ARG A 229 -23.90 -3.50 -1.15
CA ARG A 229 -23.52 -2.44 -0.19
C ARG A 229 -22.47 -1.49 -0.75
N LEU A 230 -21.50 -2.00 -1.51
CA LEU A 230 -20.50 -1.15 -2.17
C LEU A 230 -21.12 -0.30 -3.28
N HIS A 231 -21.98 -0.86 -4.11
CA HIS A 231 -22.74 -0.08 -5.10
C HIS A 231 -23.61 0.99 -4.44
N ALA A 232 -24.34 0.63 -3.36
CA ALA A 232 -25.12 1.61 -2.60
C ALA A 232 -24.25 2.74 -1.99
N ARG A 233 -22.99 2.45 -1.62
CA ARG A 233 -22.02 3.47 -1.18
C ARG A 233 -21.65 4.41 -2.32
N ALA A 234 -21.38 3.88 -3.52
CA ALA A 234 -21.12 4.71 -4.70
C ALA A 234 -22.32 5.57 -5.08
N ASP A 235 -23.54 5.01 -5.08
CA ASP A 235 -24.77 5.74 -5.37
C ASP A 235 -25.08 6.83 -4.34
N ARG A 236 -24.82 6.54 -3.07
CA ARG A 236 -24.93 7.57 -2.02
C ARG A 236 -23.93 8.71 -2.24
N ALA A 237 -22.71 8.39 -2.67
CA ALA A 237 -21.70 9.38 -2.99
C ALA A 237 -22.14 10.28 -4.17
N ARG A 238 -22.73 9.70 -5.23
CA ARG A 238 -23.31 10.45 -6.35
C ARG A 238 -24.45 11.35 -5.90
N THR A 239 -25.34 10.83 -5.08
CA THR A 239 -26.51 11.59 -4.57
C THR A 239 -26.06 12.81 -3.74
N LEU A 240 -25.12 12.63 -2.84
CA LEU A 240 -24.57 13.74 -2.04
C LEU A 240 -23.86 14.77 -2.94
N PHE A 241 -23.08 14.32 -3.90
CA PHE A 241 -22.42 15.20 -4.86
C PHE A 241 -23.42 16.01 -5.69
N ARG A 242 -24.49 15.39 -6.22
CA ARG A 242 -25.55 16.12 -6.94
C ARG A 242 -26.20 17.18 -6.06
N ALA A 243 -26.51 16.85 -4.81
CA ALA A 243 -27.13 17.79 -3.87
C ALA A 243 -26.25 19.04 -3.62
N GLU A 244 -24.91 18.87 -3.53
CA GLU A 244 -24.00 20.01 -3.44
C GLU A 244 -23.93 20.80 -4.77
N MET A 245 -23.90 20.09 -5.90
CA MET A 245 -23.84 20.72 -7.22
C MET A 245 -25.13 21.42 -7.62
N GLU A 246 -26.27 21.08 -7.02
CA GLU A 246 -27.56 21.73 -7.29
C GLU A 246 -27.51 23.26 -7.06
N ARG A 247 -26.69 23.71 -6.09
CA ARG A 247 -26.50 25.12 -5.78
C ARG A 247 -25.39 25.80 -6.58
N ILE A 248 -24.52 25.00 -7.24
CA ILE A 248 -23.32 25.51 -7.91
C ILE A 248 -23.49 25.45 -9.43
N ASP A 249 -23.80 24.27 -9.95
CA ASP A 249 -23.97 23.98 -11.38
C ASP A 249 -24.71 22.64 -11.55
N PRO A 250 -26.05 22.63 -11.54
CA PRO A 250 -26.84 21.41 -11.64
C PRO A 250 -26.55 20.58 -12.90
N ALA A 251 -26.36 21.28 -14.04
CA ALA A 251 -26.13 20.63 -15.33
C ALA A 251 -24.78 19.89 -15.35
N PHE A 252 -23.75 20.50 -14.79
CA PHE A 252 -22.46 19.81 -14.59
C PHE A 252 -22.59 18.63 -13.62
N GLY A 253 -23.29 18.83 -12.50
CA GLY A 253 -23.50 17.78 -11.49
C GLY A 253 -24.13 16.53 -12.09
N GLU A 254 -25.20 16.68 -12.87
CA GLU A 254 -25.87 15.56 -13.53
C GLU A 254 -24.98 14.88 -14.58
N ARG A 255 -24.34 15.67 -15.44
CA ARG A 255 -23.42 15.16 -16.47
C ARG A 255 -22.24 14.41 -15.83
N TRP A 256 -21.56 14.99 -14.83
CA TRP A 256 -20.38 14.41 -14.18
C TRP A 256 -20.72 13.10 -13.48
N THR A 257 -21.85 13.02 -12.80
CA THR A 257 -22.28 11.78 -12.14
C THR A 257 -22.63 10.66 -13.11
N GLY A 258 -23.11 10.99 -14.31
CA GLY A 258 -23.42 10.00 -15.35
C GLY A 258 -22.24 9.55 -16.19
N GLN A 259 -21.08 10.24 -16.11
CA GLN A 259 -19.91 9.96 -16.94
C GLN A 259 -18.84 9.11 -16.24
N LEU A 260 -18.86 9.03 -14.91
CA LEU A 260 -17.86 8.33 -14.12
C LEU A 260 -18.42 7.07 -13.48
N ASP A 261 -17.64 6.02 -13.49
CA ASP A 261 -17.96 4.71 -12.91
C ASP A 261 -17.89 4.69 -11.38
N ASP A 262 -18.25 3.55 -10.77
CA ASP A 262 -18.26 3.36 -9.32
C ASP A 262 -16.86 3.51 -8.71
N SER A 263 -15.80 3.16 -9.44
CA SER A 263 -14.43 3.21 -8.95
C SER A 263 -14.03 4.63 -8.53
N TYR A 264 -14.39 5.63 -9.33
CA TYR A 264 -14.17 7.04 -8.98
C TYR A 264 -14.92 7.43 -7.69
N TRP A 265 -16.19 7.03 -7.58
CA TRP A 265 -17.04 7.39 -6.44
C TRP A 265 -16.61 6.70 -5.14
N LEU A 266 -15.98 5.56 -5.25
CA LEU A 266 -15.42 4.81 -4.11
C LEU A 266 -14.01 5.30 -3.70
N SER A 267 -13.22 5.83 -4.67
CA SER A 267 -11.82 6.24 -4.45
C SER A 267 -11.66 7.55 -3.70
N PHE A 268 -12.60 8.49 -3.84
CA PHE A 268 -12.40 9.87 -3.39
C PHE A 268 -13.41 10.28 -2.32
N ALA A 269 -12.96 11.06 -1.33
CA ALA A 269 -13.84 11.68 -0.36
C ALA A 269 -14.68 12.79 -1.00
N GLU A 270 -15.76 13.20 -0.35
CA GLU A 270 -16.66 14.27 -0.83
C GLU A 270 -15.90 15.57 -1.14
N SER A 271 -15.03 16.01 -0.24
CA SER A 271 -14.21 17.21 -0.46
C SER A 271 -13.27 17.11 -1.68
N ASP A 272 -12.80 15.90 -1.99
CA ASP A 272 -11.96 15.66 -3.17
C ASP A 272 -12.81 15.76 -4.44
N ARG A 273 -13.96 15.10 -4.47
CA ARG A 273 -14.89 15.13 -5.61
C ARG A 273 -15.35 16.54 -5.95
N LEU A 274 -15.70 17.37 -4.95
CA LEU A 274 -16.07 18.77 -5.15
C LEU A 274 -14.91 19.60 -5.73
N ARG A 275 -13.70 19.34 -5.29
CA ARG A 275 -12.50 19.99 -5.79
C ARG A 275 -12.18 19.57 -7.23
N HIS A 276 -12.31 18.28 -7.55
CA HIS A 276 -12.17 17.75 -8.90
C HIS A 276 -13.18 18.40 -9.85
N ALA A 277 -14.45 18.50 -9.43
CA ALA A 277 -15.48 19.19 -10.18
C ALA A 277 -15.14 20.66 -10.42
N ALA A 278 -14.67 21.38 -9.41
CA ALA A 278 -14.27 22.78 -9.54
C ALA A 278 -13.10 22.93 -10.53
N PHE A 279 -12.14 22.01 -10.52
CA PHE A 279 -11.01 22.01 -11.46
C PHE A 279 -11.48 21.79 -12.90
N VAL A 280 -12.30 20.76 -13.14
CA VAL A 280 -12.80 20.45 -14.50
C VAL A 280 -13.68 21.56 -15.05
N ARG A 281 -14.63 22.09 -14.25
CA ARG A 281 -15.45 23.23 -14.63
C ARG A 281 -14.62 24.47 -15.00
N ALA A 282 -13.55 24.74 -14.24
CA ALA A 282 -12.65 25.83 -14.55
C ALA A 282 -11.85 25.60 -15.85
N ALA A 283 -11.50 24.36 -16.18
CA ALA A 283 -10.88 24.00 -17.46
C ALA A 283 -11.85 24.18 -18.62
N GLU A 284 -13.06 23.63 -18.52
CA GLU A 284 -14.13 23.77 -19.53
C GLU A 284 -14.50 25.24 -19.79
N ALA A 285 -14.63 26.06 -18.72
CA ALA A 285 -14.97 27.47 -18.84
C ALA A 285 -13.90 28.31 -19.58
N ARG A 286 -12.67 27.85 -19.59
CA ARG A 286 -11.55 28.45 -20.35
C ARG A 286 -11.43 27.90 -21.78
N GLY A 287 -12.24 26.89 -22.13
CA GLY A 287 -12.09 26.16 -23.40
C GLY A 287 -10.76 25.41 -23.48
N ALA A 288 -10.25 24.92 -22.36
CA ALA A 288 -8.96 24.21 -22.33
C ALA A 288 -9.19 22.74 -22.70
N ASP A 289 -8.55 22.28 -23.77
CA ASP A 289 -8.54 20.87 -24.15
C ASP A 289 -7.68 20.02 -23.19
N VAL A 290 -6.61 20.62 -22.66
CA VAL A 290 -5.71 20.01 -21.68
C VAL A 290 -5.53 20.93 -20.50
N ALA A 291 -5.71 20.41 -19.30
CA ALA A 291 -5.43 21.13 -18.05
C ALA A 291 -4.74 20.22 -17.03
N CYS A 292 -3.84 20.81 -16.25
CA CYS A 292 -3.23 20.16 -15.09
C CYS A 292 -3.47 21.02 -13.85
N GLY A 293 -3.86 20.37 -12.74
CA GLY A 293 -3.97 20.97 -11.42
C GLY A 293 -3.02 20.28 -10.46
N VAL A 294 -2.30 21.04 -9.62
CA VAL A 294 -1.41 20.45 -8.62
C VAL A 294 -1.67 21.05 -7.25
N ARG A 295 -1.74 20.20 -6.23
CA ARG A 295 -2.00 20.63 -4.85
C ARG A 295 -1.28 19.74 -3.84
N ILE A 296 -0.67 20.34 -2.82
CA ILE A 296 -0.12 19.60 -1.68
C ILE A 296 -1.29 19.11 -0.79
N ASP A 297 -1.39 17.79 -0.62
CA ASP A 297 -2.25 17.16 0.37
C ASP A 297 -1.42 16.69 1.58
N ARG A 298 -1.47 17.49 2.65
CA ARG A 298 -0.73 17.20 3.88
C ARG A 298 -1.22 15.96 4.60
N ARG A 299 -2.51 15.60 4.47
CA ARG A 299 -3.09 14.43 5.12
C ARG A 299 -2.57 13.15 4.49
N ARG A 300 -2.46 13.13 3.15
CA ARG A 300 -1.89 12.01 2.38
C ARG A 300 -0.37 12.03 2.32
N SER A 301 0.29 13.09 2.84
CA SER A 301 1.73 13.31 2.62
C SER A 301 2.14 13.18 1.15
N ALA A 302 1.30 13.64 0.24
CA ALA A 302 1.52 13.59 -1.21
C ALA A 302 1.03 14.89 -1.86
N ALA A 303 1.53 15.23 -3.04
CA ALA A 303 0.88 16.20 -3.90
C ALA A 303 -0.08 15.46 -4.84
N GLU A 304 -1.29 15.97 -4.97
CA GLU A 304 -2.31 15.52 -5.91
C GLU A 304 -2.12 16.26 -7.23
N VAL A 305 -1.99 15.51 -8.31
CA VAL A 305 -1.87 16.02 -9.68
C VAL A 305 -3.12 15.59 -10.44
N LEU A 306 -3.93 16.55 -10.85
CA LEU A 306 -5.14 16.35 -11.62
C LEU A 306 -4.85 16.61 -13.10
N ILE A 307 -5.25 15.70 -13.96
CA ILE A 307 -5.10 15.84 -15.41
C ILE A 307 -6.51 15.74 -16.04
N PHE A 308 -6.81 16.69 -16.91
CA PHE A 308 -8.00 16.69 -17.75
C PHE A 308 -7.50 16.86 -19.20
N ALA A 309 -7.72 15.84 -20.04
CA ALA A 309 -7.20 15.81 -21.40
C ALA A 309 -8.07 14.88 -22.30
N PRO A 310 -8.05 15.03 -23.63
CA PRO A 310 -8.54 13.97 -24.53
C PRO A 310 -7.83 12.66 -24.24
N ASP A 311 -8.60 11.57 -24.11
CA ASP A 311 -8.03 10.24 -23.91
C ASP A 311 -7.33 9.75 -25.18
N ARG A 312 -6.17 9.15 -25.03
CA ARG A 312 -5.36 8.57 -26.11
C ARG A 312 -4.44 7.48 -25.61
N ASP A 313 -4.04 6.61 -26.52
CA ASP A 313 -3.03 5.59 -26.23
C ASP A 313 -1.73 6.24 -25.73
N GLY A 314 -1.20 5.72 -24.65
CA GLY A 314 0.05 6.18 -24.06
C GLY A 314 -0.05 7.41 -23.17
N LEU A 315 -1.21 8.05 -23.00
CA LEU A 315 -1.38 9.23 -22.15
C LEU A 315 -0.84 8.99 -20.73
N PHE A 316 -1.18 7.85 -20.11
CA PHE A 316 -0.69 7.49 -18.79
C PHE A 316 0.85 7.38 -18.75
N ALA A 317 1.45 6.74 -19.74
CA ALA A 317 2.91 6.61 -19.84
C ALA A 317 3.60 7.96 -20.00
N ASP A 318 3.07 8.84 -20.86
CA ASP A 318 3.62 10.18 -21.07
C ASP A 318 3.57 11.04 -19.80
N ILE A 319 2.44 10.98 -19.07
CA ILE A 319 2.30 11.67 -17.78
C ILE A 319 3.29 11.11 -16.75
N ALA A 320 3.39 9.77 -16.62
CA ALA A 320 4.33 9.13 -15.71
C ALA A 320 5.79 9.53 -16.02
N GLY A 321 6.14 9.64 -17.30
CA GLY A 321 7.45 10.13 -17.75
C GLY A 321 7.69 11.60 -17.40
N ALA A 322 6.71 12.47 -17.61
CA ALA A 322 6.79 13.88 -17.24
C ALA A 322 6.96 14.09 -15.73
N LEU A 323 6.27 13.27 -14.91
CA LEU A 323 6.42 13.24 -13.46
C LEU A 323 7.84 12.81 -13.06
N ALA A 324 8.35 11.73 -13.65
CA ALA A 324 9.70 11.22 -13.38
C ALA A 324 10.80 12.24 -13.79
N LEU A 325 10.66 12.91 -14.94
CA LEU A 325 11.56 14.00 -15.38
C LEU A 325 11.52 15.22 -14.46
N SER A 326 10.44 15.38 -13.70
CA SER A 326 10.32 16.42 -12.68
C SER A 326 10.94 16.00 -11.34
N GLY A 327 11.41 14.74 -11.21
CA GLY A 327 11.90 14.18 -9.94
C GLY A 327 10.78 13.85 -8.96
N ALA A 328 9.55 13.74 -9.44
CA ALA A 328 8.40 13.35 -8.65
C ALA A 328 8.29 11.81 -8.59
N ASN A 329 8.17 11.28 -7.37
CA ASN A 329 7.93 9.86 -7.13
C ASN A 329 6.43 9.60 -7.08
N VAL A 330 5.89 8.84 -8.02
CA VAL A 330 4.47 8.45 -8.04
C VAL A 330 4.26 7.36 -6.97
N VAL A 331 3.24 7.52 -6.12
CA VAL A 331 2.85 6.54 -5.10
C VAL A 331 1.47 5.94 -5.36
N GLY A 332 0.74 6.48 -6.30
CA GLY A 332 -0.54 5.94 -6.75
C GLY A 332 -1.13 6.74 -7.89
N ALA A 333 -1.93 6.10 -8.71
CA ALA A 333 -2.67 6.73 -9.78
C ALA A 333 -4.06 6.10 -9.91
N GLN A 334 -5.04 6.94 -10.24
CA GLN A 334 -6.39 6.55 -10.61
C GLN A 334 -6.71 7.17 -11.96
N VAL A 335 -7.10 6.33 -12.89
CA VAL A 335 -7.49 6.73 -14.25
C VAL A 335 -9.00 6.66 -14.36
N ALA A 336 -9.63 7.68 -14.91
CA ALA A 336 -11.06 7.69 -15.20
C ALA A 336 -11.28 8.29 -16.59
N THR A 337 -11.80 7.50 -17.52
CA THR A 337 -12.18 7.98 -18.84
C THR A 337 -13.68 8.19 -18.86
N THR A 338 -14.09 9.41 -19.19
CA THR A 338 -15.52 9.73 -19.34
C THR A 338 -16.10 9.06 -20.58
N ALA A 339 -17.41 8.85 -20.61
CA ALA A 339 -18.11 8.33 -21.76
C ALA A 339 -17.90 9.17 -23.05
N GLY A 340 -17.47 10.42 -22.91
CA GLY A 340 -17.13 11.33 -23.99
C GLY A 340 -15.68 11.23 -24.51
N GLY A 341 -14.88 10.29 -24.00
CA GLY A 341 -13.49 10.11 -24.42
C GLY A 341 -12.53 11.16 -23.82
N THR A 342 -12.87 11.73 -22.66
CA THR A 342 -11.99 12.62 -21.91
C THR A 342 -11.42 11.88 -20.73
N ALA A 343 -10.11 11.86 -20.60
CA ALA A 343 -9.40 11.33 -19.44
C ALA A 343 -9.46 12.35 -18.29
N PHE A 344 -9.78 11.86 -17.10
CA PHE A 344 -9.61 12.55 -15.84
C PHE A 344 -8.75 11.70 -14.92
N ASP A 345 -7.46 11.96 -14.92
CA ASP A 345 -6.49 11.17 -14.18
C ASP A 345 -6.04 11.90 -12.92
N VAL A 346 -5.86 11.13 -11.85
CA VAL A 346 -5.38 11.64 -10.56
C VAL A 346 -4.13 10.88 -10.17
N PHE A 347 -2.99 11.58 -10.08
CA PHE A 347 -1.74 11.03 -9.57
C PHE A 347 -1.43 11.59 -8.19
N PHE A 348 -0.85 10.76 -7.35
CA PHE A 348 -0.30 11.15 -6.06
C PHE A 348 1.21 11.03 -6.10
N VAL A 349 1.91 12.14 -5.81
CA VAL A 349 3.36 12.22 -5.98
C VAL A 349 4.05 12.76 -4.73
N GLN A 350 5.24 12.24 -4.47
CA GLN A 350 6.09 12.59 -3.34
C GLN A 350 7.48 13.04 -3.80
N GLU A 351 8.18 13.79 -2.94
CA GLU A 351 9.63 13.98 -3.03
C GLU A 351 10.35 12.70 -2.57
N PRO A 352 11.61 12.47 -2.97
CA PRO A 352 12.44 11.46 -2.34
C PRO A 352 12.46 11.66 -0.82
N GLY A 353 12.05 10.64 -0.05
CA GLY A 353 11.91 10.71 1.40
C GLY A 353 10.48 10.84 1.92
N GLY A 354 9.45 10.74 1.04
CA GLY A 354 8.04 10.55 1.40
C GLY A 354 7.30 11.83 1.80
N LYS A 355 7.87 13.01 1.58
CA LYS A 355 7.15 14.28 1.71
C LYS A 355 6.34 14.56 0.45
N PRO A 356 5.26 15.36 0.52
CA PRO A 356 4.55 15.80 -0.67
C PRO A 356 5.50 16.45 -1.67
N TYR A 357 5.35 16.17 -2.96
CA TYR A 357 6.12 16.86 -3.97
C TYR A 357 5.86 18.38 -3.91
N GLY A 358 6.92 19.19 -4.03
CA GLY A 358 6.86 20.64 -3.90
C GLY A 358 6.85 21.14 -2.45
N TRP A 359 6.99 20.26 -1.45
CA TRP A 359 7.10 20.66 -0.04
C TRP A 359 8.32 21.53 0.22
N SER A 360 9.44 21.19 -0.38
CA SER A 360 10.72 21.88 -0.22
C SER A 360 10.88 23.08 -1.18
N ASP A 361 10.18 23.05 -2.32
CA ASP A 361 10.20 24.10 -3.35
C ASP A 361 8.84 24.22 -4.04
N LEU A 362 8.03 25.20 -3.63
CA LEU A 362 6.72 25.43 -4.22
C LEU A 362 6.76 25.76 -5.72
N ALA A 363 7.83 26.38 -6.22
CA ALA A 363 7.98 26.66 -7.65
C ALA A 363 8.14 25.38 -8.48
N ALA A 364 8.51 24.26 -7.85
CA ALA A 364 8.54 22.97 -8.52
C ALA A 364 7.13 22.50 -8.97
N LEU A 365 6.07 22.91 -8.27
CA LEU A 365 4.70 22.61 -8.65
C LEU A 365 4.31 23.22 -10.00
N ASP A 366 4.67 24.48 -10.24
CA ASP A 366 4.39 25.15 -11.50
C ASP A 366 5.18 24.54 -12.66
N ARG A 367 6.47 24.20 -12.42
CA ARG A 367 7.30 23.51 -13.42
C ARG A 367 6.76 22.12 -13.75
N LEU A 368 6.32 21.35 -12.75
CA LEU A 368 5.71 20.04 -12.93
C LEU A 368 4.41 20.17 -13.72
N LYS A 369 3.53 21.11 -13.35
CA LYS A 369 2.28 21.38 -14.04
C LYS A 369 2.52 21.66 -15.53
N ALA A 370 3.41 22.58 -15.86
CA ALA A 370 3.72 22.94 -17.25
C ALA A 370 4.23 21.72 -18.04
N ARG A 371 5.12 20.90 -17.45
CA ARG A 371 5.65 19.70 -18.10
C ARG A 371 4.57 18.64 -18.34
N VAL A 372 3.70 18.42 -17.36
CA VAL A 372 2.58 17.46 -17.49
C VAL A 372 1.59 17.93 -18.55
N GLU A 373 1.24 19.21 -18.60
CA GLU A 373 0.35 19.77 -19.64
C GLU A 373 0.95 19.61 -21.05
N THR A 374 2.25 19.81 -21.20
CA THR A 374 2.97 19.59 -22.47
C THR A 374 2.93 18.11 -22.86
N ALA A 375 3.29 17.21 -21.94
CA ALA A 375 3.29 15.78 -22.20
C ALA A 375 1.86 15.23 -22.51
N ALA A 376 0.84 15.73 -21.82
CA ALA A 376 -0.54 15.32 -22.09
C ALA A 376 -1.03 15.78 -23.48
N ARG A 377 -0.57 16.96 -23.96
CA ARG A 377 -0.94 17.54 -25.26
C ARG A 377 -0.17 16.94 -26.44
N GLU A 378 1.14 16.83 -26.28
CA GLU A 378 2.09 16.56 -27.38
C GLU A 378 2.69 15.16 -27.33
N GLY A 379 2.52 14.46 -26.19
CA GLY A 379 3.27 13.24 -25.87
C GLY A 379 4.65 13.54 -25.31
N LEU A 380 5.26 12.55 -24.71
CA LEU A 380 6.65 12.60 -24.29
C LEU A 380 7.53 12.12 -25.43
N GLY A 381 8.21 13.03 -26.15
CA GLY A 381 9.07 12.68 -27.28
C GLY A 381 10.23 11.77 -26.86
N GLU A 382 10.76 10.99 -27.80
CA GLU A 382 11.89 10.07 -27.59
C GLU A 382 13.19 10.79 -27.13
N GLU A 383 13.29 12.08 -27.36
CA GLU A 383 14.42 12.92 -26.94
C GLU A 383 14.48 13.13 -25.41
N HIS A 384 13.41 12.81 -24.69
CA HIS A 384 13.32 12.94 -23.23
C HIS A 384 13.59 11.60 -22.53
N LEU A 385 14.65 10.89 -22.93
CA LEU A 385 15.14 9.72 -22.20
C LEU A 385 15.39 10.10 -20.75
N ILE A 386 14.67 9.48 -19.83
CA ILE A 386 14.89 9.68 -18.40
C ILE A 386 16.29 9.16 -18.09
N PRO A 387 17.23 10.02 -17.64
CA PRO A 387 18.60 9.59 -17.43
C PRO A 387 18.62 8.45 -16.42
N ALA A 388 19.21 7.32 -16.78
CA ALA A 388 19.45 6.24 -15.85
C ALA A 388 20.30 6.82 -14.69
N ARG A 389 19.70 6.92 -13.50
CA ARG A 389 20.42 7.34 -12.30
C ARG A 389 21.53 6.34 -12.05
N ARG A 390 22.77 6.80 -11.92
CA ARG A 390 23.84 5.94 -11.43
C ARG A 390 23.45 5.43 -10.06
N VAL A 391 23.22 4.13 -9.97
CA VAL A 391 22.89 3.44 -8.71
C VAL A 391 24.04 3.72 -7.73
N ALA A 392 23.73 4.25 -6.54
CA ALA A 392 24.75 4.51 -5.54
C ALA A 392 25.45 3.19 -5.17
N ARG A 393 26.77 3.23 -4.89
CA ARG A 393 27.57 2.01 -4.58
C ARG A 393 26.96 1.12 -3.48
N ARG A 394 26.21 1.70 -2.53
CA ARG A 394 25.48 0.97 -1.48
C ARG A 394 24.26 0.25 -2.02
N GLU A 395 23.55 0.85 -2.95
CA GLU A 395 22.35 0.27 -3.59
C GLU A 395 22.74 -0.88 -4.54
N ALA A 396 23.94 -0.83 -5.15
CA ALA A 396 24.47 -1.89 -6.03
C ALA A 396 24.84 -3.19 -5.29
N ALA A 397 24.92 -3.17 -3.96
CA ALA A 397 25.33 -4.34 -3.17
C ALA A 397 24.22 -5.39 -2.99
N PHE A 398 22.96 -5.03 -3.28
CA PHE A 398 21.82 -5.92 -3.11
C PHE A 398 21.32 -6.39 -4.48
N THR A 399 21.21 -7.71 -4.67
CA THR A 399 20.62 -8.28 -5.87
C THR A 399 19.10 -8.25 -5.74
N VAL A 400 18.43 -7.58 -6.66
CA VAL A 400 16.94 -7.56 -6.76
C VAL A 400 16.54 -8.42 -7.94
N THR A 401 16.09 -9.64 -7.67
CA THR A 401 15.57 -10.51 -8.73
C THR A 401 14.23 -9.97 -9.23
N PRO A 402 14.10 -9.64 -10.53
CA PRO A 402 12.85 -9.17 -11.08
C PRO A 402 11.82 -10.31 -11.18
N TYR A 403 10.55 -9.97 -11.01
CA TYR A 403 9.44 -10.87 -11.28
C TYR A 403 8.20 -10.12 -11.78
N VAL A 404 7.36 -10.84 -12.53
CA VAL A 404 6.02 -10.39 -12.90
C VAL A 404 5.02 -11.48 -12.52
N LYS A 405 4.01 -11.10 -11.73
CA LYS A 405 2.92 -11.97 -11.29
C LYS A 405 1.61 -11.47 -11.89
N ILE A 406 0.88 -12.36 -12.54
CA ILE A 406 -0.45 -12.09 -13.09
C ILE A 406 -1.49 -12.70 -12.15
N GLU A 407 -2.49 -11.92 -11.78
CA GLU A 407 -3.55 -12.34 -10.86
C GLU A 407 -4.93 -12.15 -11.52
N GLY A 408 -5.29 -13.14 -12.32
CA GLY A 408 -6.54 -13.10 -13.12
C GLY A 408 -7.83 -13.08 -12.30
N LYS A 409 -7.78 -13.38 -11.00
CA LYS A 409 -8.96 -13.39 -10.11
C LYS A 409 -9.04 -12.19 -9.17
N ALA A 410 -8.01 -11.34 -9.16
CA ALA A 410 -7.90 -10.24 -8.20
C ALA A 410 -8.81 -9.05 -8.50
N ALA A 411 -9.34 -8.94 -9.71
CA ALA A 411 -10.32 -7.93 -10.12
C ALA A 411 -11.28 -8.51 -11.16
N ASP A 412 -12.52 -8.03 -11.20
CA ASP A 412 -13.52 -8.50 -12.17
C ASP A 412 -13.40 -7.78 -13.51
N GLY A 413 -13.14 -6.49 -13.52
CA GLY A 413 -13.10 -5.63 -14.71
C GLY A 413 -11.74 -5.52 -15.40
N ALA A 414 -10.64 -5.89 -14.74
CA ALA A 414 -9.28 -5.72 -15.24
C ALA A 414 -8.40 -6.94 -14.94
N LEU A 415 -7.30 -7.09 -15.68
CA LEU A 415 -6.23 -8.01 -15.33
C LEU A 415 -5.27 -7.30 -14.36
N VAL A 416 -5.04 -7.90 -13.20
CA VAL A 416 -4.09 -7.37 -12.21
C VAL A 416 -2.71 -7.95 -12.47
N VAL A 417 -1.73 -7.07 -12.61
CA VAL A 417 -0.34 -7.43 -12.91
C VAL A 417 0.58 -6.75 -11.91
N GLU A 418 1.29 -7.53 -11.12
CA GLU A 418 2.35 -7.05 -10.22
C GLU A 418 3.71 -7.21 -10.91
N ALA A 419 4.40 -6.10 -11.10
CA ALA A 419 5.75 -6.04 -11.67
C ALA A 419 6.73 -5.56 -10.59
N SER A 420 7.76 -6.35 -10.30
CA SER A 420 8.72 -6.02 -9.26
C SER A 420 10.15 -6.18 -9.74
N GLY A 421 10.97 -5.19 -9.46
CA GLY A 421 12.37 -5.16 -9.84
C GLY A 421 13.14 -4.08 -9.09
N ARG A 422 14.32 -3.73 -9.58
CA ARG A 422 15.12 -2.65 -9.02
C ARG A 422 14.45 -1.30 -9.29
N ASP A 423 14.26 -0.51 -8.23
CA ASP A 423 13.70 0.85 -8.35
C ASP A 423 14.66 1.78 -9.09
N ARG A 424 14.12 2.58 -9.98
CA ARG A 424 14.83 3.60 -10.73
C ARG A 424 13.89 4.71 -11.24
N PRO A 425 14.40 5.94 -11.42
CA PRO A 425 13.63 6.98 -12.08
C PRO A 425 13.12 6.52 -13.45
N GLY A 426 11.85 6.74 -13.73
CA GLY A 426 11.21 6.39 -14.99
C GLY A 426 10.77 4.93 -15.12
N LEU A 427 10.96 4.08 -14.11
CA LEU A 427 10.50 2.69 -14.19
C LEU A 427 9.00 2.60 -14.50
N LEU A 428 8.17 3.38 -13.80
CA LEU A 428 6.73 3.43 -14.05
C LEU A 428 6.40 3.82 -15.50
N HIS A 429 7.11 4.81 -16.06
CA HIS A 429 6.96 5.20 -17.47
C HIS A 429 7.28 4.04 -18.42
N ASP A 430 8.42 3.37 -18.20
CA ASP A 430 8.87 2.29 -19.09
C ASP A 430 7.91 1.10 -19.04
N LEU A 431 7.43 0.73 -17.83
CA LEU A 431 6.42 -0.32 -17.67
C LEU A 431 5.10 0.06 -18.33
N ALA A 432 4.61 1.27 -18.12
CA ALA A 432 3.37 1.76 -18.74
C ALA A 432 3.50 1.84 -20.28
N ARG A 433 4.66 2.24 -20.79
CA ARG A 433 4.94 2.25 -22.24
C ARG A 433 4.92 0.85 -22.83
N ALA A 434 5.49 -0.13 -22.16
CA ALA A 434 5.44 -1.53 -22.58
C ALA A 434 3.99 -2.07 -22.64
N ILE A 435 3.16 -1.71 -21.66
CA ILE A 435 1.72 -2.03 -21.65
C ILE A 435 1.04 -1.40 -22.89
N THR A 436 1.27 -0.12 -23.13
CA THR A 436 0.68 0.61 -24.27
C THR A 436 1.13 0.05 -25.61
N GLN A 437 2.40 -0.35 -25.76
CA GLN A 437 2.92 -0.94 -27.02
C GLN A 437 2.24 -2.25 -27.39
N LEU A 438 1.65 -2.95 -26.43
CA LEU A 438 0.81 -4.11 -26.65
C LEU A 438 -0.65 -3.76 -26.97
N GLY A 439 -1.01 -2.47 -27.10
CA GLY A 439 -2.39 -2.04 -27.29
C GLY A 439 -3.27 -2.21 -26.07
N LEU A 440 -2.66 -2.17 -24.87
CA LEU A 440 -3.34 -2.31 -23.57
C LEU A 440 -3.41 -0.97 -22.86
N SER A 441 -4.43 -0.80 -22.01
CA SER A 441 -4.67 0.44 -21.25
C SER A 441 -4.58 0.19 -19.74
N VAL A 442 -3.97 1.13 -19.02
CA VAL A 442 -3.90 1.14 -17.55
C VAL A 442 -5.13 1.85 -16.99
N GLN A 443 -5.87 1.22 -16.09
CA GLN A 443 -7.04 1.79 -15.40
C GLN A 443 -6.68 2.33 -14.01
N ALA A 444 -5.80 1.65 -13.31
CA ALA A 444 -5.26 2.09 -12.04
C ALA A 444 -3.84 1.57 -11.85
N ALA A 445 -3.06 2.26 -11.04
CA ALA A 445 -1.74 1.80 -10.63
C ALA A 445 -1.50 2.07 -9.14
N ARG A 446 -0.86 1.11 -8.48
CA ARG A 446 -0.34 1.23 -7.11
C ARG A 446 1.16 1.04 -7.16
N ILE A 447 1.88 2.01 -6.66
CA ILE A 447 3.33 2.04 -6.70
C ILE A 447 3.85 2.04 -5.27
N ASP A 448 4.60 1.03 -4.91
CA ASP A 448 5.23 0.92 -3.61
C ASP A 448 6.72 0.60 -3.75
N GLY A 449 7.52 1.05 -2.80
CA GLY A 449 8.96 0.85 -2.80
C GLY A 449 9.44 0.27 -1.48
N TYR A 450 10.23 -0.78 -1.58
CA TYR A 450 10.89 -1.45 -0.45
C TYR A 450 12.42 -1.38 -0.62
N GLY A 451 13.02 -0.25 -0.25
CA GLY A 451 14.44 0.03 -0.45
C GLY A 451 14.83 0.14 -1.91
N GLU A 452 15.58 -0.83 -2.38
CA GLU A 452 16.03 -0.93 -3.76
C GLU A 452 15.00 -1.62 -4.68
N ARG A 453 13.90 -2.12 -4.13
CA ARG A 453 12.86 -2.84 -4.87
C ARG A 453 11.64 -1.96 -5.08
N ALA A 454 11.25 -1.78 -6.35
CA ALA A 454 9.93 -1.29 -6.72
C ALA A 454 8.94 -2.46 -6.80
N VAL A 455 7.70 -2.22 -6.42
CA VAL A 455 6.55 -3.12 -6.61
C VAL A 455 5.43 -2.30 -7.19
N ASP A 456 5.22 -2.42 -8.50
CA ASP A 456 4.21 -1.69 -9.24
C ASP A 456 3.08 -2.64 -9.61
N VAL A 457 1.87 -2.33 -9.21
CA VAL A 457 0.68 -3.12 -9.53
C VAL A 457 -0.21 -2.33 -10.47
N PHE A 458 -0.47 -2.91 -11.64
CA PHE A 458 -1.29 -2.32 -12.69
C PHE A 458 -2.61 -3.08 -12.84
N TYR A 459 -3.68 -2.34 -13.04
CA TYR A 459 -4.98 -2.82 -13.47
C TYR A 459 -5.09 -2.55 -14.97
N VAL A 460 -5.02 -3.61 -15.77
CA VAL A 460 -4.84 -3.51 -17.23
C VAL A 460 -6.04 -4.06 -17.97
N THR A 461 -6.47 -3.35 -19.01
CA THR A 461 -7.56 -3.77 -19.90
C THR A 461 -7.14 -3.75 -21.36
N GLU A 462 -7.86 -4.50 -22.19
CA GLU A 462 -7.79 -4.43 -23.64
C GLU A 462 -9.13 -3.93 -24.18
N GLN A 463 -9.14 -2.76 -24.82
CA GLN A 463 -10.37 -2.10 -25.30
C GLN A 463 -11.45 -1.97 -24.20
N GLY A 464 -11.05 -1.62 -22.98
CA GLY A 464 -11.95 -1.47 -21.82
C GLY A 464 -12.48 -2.79 -21.24
N ARG A 465 -11.94 -3.94 -21.66
CA ARG A 465 -12.34 -5.27 -21.18
C ARG A 465 -11.18 -5.98 -20.51
N LYS A 466 -11.49 -6.83 -19.55
CA LYS A 466 -10.51 -7.68 -18.90
C LYS A 466 -9.88 -8.65 -19.91
N ILE A 467 -8.56 -8.78 -19.85
CA ILE A 467 -7.79 -9.73 -20.63
C ILE A 467 -8.01 -11.12 -20.03
N THR A 468 -8.37 -12.09 -20.87
CA THR A 468 -8.60 -13.49 -20.49
C THR A 468 -7.89 -14.48 -21.41
N ASP A 469 -7.20 -13.98 -22.45
CA ASP A 469 -6.41 -14.79 -23.37
C ASP A 469 -5.02 -15.08 -22.78
N PRO A 470 -4.66 -16.34 -22.52
CA PRO A 470 -3.36 -16.72 -21.96
C PRO A 470 -2.16 -16.26 -22.78
N GLU A 471 -2.27 -16.16 -24.12
CA GLU A 471 -1.18 -15.69 -24.98
C GLU A 471 -0.97 -14.17 -24.77
N ARG A 472 -2.05 -13.41 -24.58
CA ARG A 472 -1.97 -11.98 -24.26
C ARG A 472 -1.40 -11.75 -22.86
N GLU A 473 -1.80 -12.54 -21.88
CA GLU A 473 -1.24 -12.50 -20.52
C GLU A 473 0.26 -12.79 -20.55
N LYS A 474 0.68 -13.80 -21.32
CA LYS A 474 2.10 -14.15 -21.47
C LYS A 474 2.88 -13.03 -22.15
N ALA A 475 2.36 -12.47 -23.26
CA ALA A 475 3.02 -11.37 -23.96
C ALA A 475 3.22 -10.15 -23.04
N LEU A 476 2.22 -9.81 -22.21
CA LEU A 476 2.32 -8.75 -21.24
C LEU A 476 3.39 -9.07 -20.18
N LYS A 477 3.39 -10.29 -19.64
CA LYS A 477 4.38 -10.72 -18.66
C LYS A 477 5.81 -10.63 -19.20
N ASP A 478 6.03 -11.13 -20.42
CA ASP A 478 7.35 -11.14 -21.06
C ASP A 478 7.83 -9.70 -21.32
N ALA A 479 6.97 -8.81 -21.83
CA ALA A 479 7.32 -7.41 -22.07
C ALA A 479 7.69 -6.65 -20.77
N LEU A 480 6.98 -6.89 -19.68
CA LEU A 480 7.30 -6.27 -18.39
C LEU A 480 8.59 -6.84 -17.79
N LEU A 481 8.84 -8.14 -17.93
CA LEU A 481 10.11 -8.75 -17.51
C LEU A 481 11.30 -8.19 -18.29
N ASP A 482 11.16 -7.94 -19.59
CA ASP A 482 12.20 -7.31 -20.41
C ASP A 482 12.56 -5.90 -19.91
N VAL A 483 11.56 -5.09 -19.53
CA VAL A 483 11.78 -3.76 -18.92
C VAL A 483 12.52 -3.86 -17.58
N LEU A 484 12.15 -4.83 -16.76
CA LEU A 484 12.75 -5.04 -15.44
C LEU A 484 14.16 -5.64 -15.54
N GLY A 485 14.40 -6.58 -16.46
CA GLY A 485 15.70 -7.21 -16.70
C GLY A 485 16.72 -6.26 -17.36
N GLY A 486 16.28 -5.32 -18.19
CA GLY A 486 17.13 -4.29 -18.80
C GLY A 486 17.76 -3.34 -17.75
N ALA A 487 17.15 -3.19 -16.58
CA ALA A 487 17.69 -2.40 -15.47
C ALA A 487 18.91 -3.06 -14.80
N GLU A 488 19.02 -4.39 -14.81
CA GLU A 488 20.19 -5.12 -14.26
C GLU A 488 21.40 -5.07 -15.18
N ALA A 489 21.19 -5.04 -16.50
CA ALA A 489 22.27 -4.93 -17.48
C ALA A 489 23.03 -3.59 -17.42
N THR A 490 22.44 -2.54 -16.85
CA THR A 490 23.06 -1.23 -16.66
C THR A 490 23.77 -1.03 -15.31
N ALA A 491 23.70 -2.02 -14.41
CA ALA A 491 24.40 -1.97 -13.13
C ALA A 491 25.93 -2.20 -13.35
N PRO A 492 26.82 -1.32 -12.86
CA PRO A 492 28.25 -1.52 -13.01
C PRO A 492 28.71 -2.73 -12.18
N GLY A 493 28.93 -3.86 -12.81
CA GLY A 493 29.38 -5.11 -12.15
C GLY A 493 28.98 -6.41 -12.84
N ALA A 494 28.07 -6.38 -13.83
CA ALA A 494 27.63 -7.62 -14.50
C ALA A 494 28.71 -8.25 -15.39
N ASP A 495 29.73 -7.48 -15.81
CA ASP A 495 30.74 -7.95 -16.77
C ASP A 495 31.97 -8.66 -16.12
N THR A 496 32.09 -8.65 -14.79
CA THR A 496 33.28 -9.22 -14.09
C THR A 496 33.06 -10.65 -13.58
N ARG A 497 31.84 -11.14 -13.42
CA ARG A 497 31.58 -12.50 -12.93
C ARG A 497 31.56 -13.56 -14.02
N GLN A 498 31.13 -13.25 -15.23
CA GLN A 498 31.19 -14.21 -16.35
C GLN A 498 32.60 -14.52 -16.83
N ARG A 499 33.59 -13.63 -16.58
CA ARG A 499 34.99 -13.89 -16.91
C ARG A 499 35.75 -14.69 -15.84
N ALA A 500 35.28 -14.70 -14.60
CA ALA A 500 35.93 -15.45 -13.51
C ALA A 500 35.56 -16.95 -13.51
N GLU A 501 34.37 -17.32 -13.97
CA GLU A 501 33.96 -18.72 -14.07
C GLU A 501 34.54 -19.43 -15.30
N ALA A 502 34.96 -18.69 -16.34
CA ALA A 502 35.61 -19.24 -17.52
C ALA A 502 37.12 -19.48 -17.34
N SER A 503 37.73 -19.05 -16.24
CA SER A 503 39.19 -19.18 -15.99
C SER A 503 39.57 -20.24 -14.96
N VAL A 504 38.61 -20.94 -14.34
CA VAL A 504 38.86 -22.01 -13.35
C VAL A 504 38.61 -23.42 -13.93
N GLY A 505 38.28 -23.53 -15.20
CA GLY A 505 38.05 -24.78 -15.90
C GLY A 505 39.12 -25.10 -16.97
N ARG A 506 40.42 -25.00 -16.64
CA ARG A 506 41.50 -25.64 -17.42
C ARG A 506 42.54 -26.20 -16.47
#